data_a157dafa8fac0c2dedbf9badeed04345
#
_entry.id   a157dafa8fac0c2dedbf9badeed04345
#
_cell.length_a   1.000
_cell.length_b   1.000
_cell.length_c   1.000
_cell.angle_alpha   90.00
_cell.angle_beta   90.00
_cell.angle_gamma   90.00
#
_symmetry.space_group_name_H-M   'P 1'
#
loop_
_entity.id
_entity.type
_entity.pdbx_description
1 polymer ?
#
loop_
_entity_poly.entity_id
_entity_poly.type
_entity_poly.pdbx_seq_one_letter_code
_entity_poly.pdbx_strand_id
1 'polypeptide(L)'
;LYGGQPEMIKASIMDGRMGAMPPWGAALGAEGTHNVSEYVMGLSGRKVNAEAAVAGKEKFQQMCVACHGADGKGNPAMGAPNLTDNIWLYGGSQAAIIKSISDGRSGRMPAHGEFLGDAKVHLLAAYIYSLSNKELKAAK
;
A
#
# COMPACT_ATOMS: atom_id res chain seq x y z
N LEU A 1 0.62 -2.51 5.97
CA LEU A 1 1.26 -1.84 4.85
C LEU A 1 2.68 -2.38 4.66
N TYR A 2 3.66 -2.10 5.36
CA TYR A 2 5.04 -2.59 5.18
C TYR A 2 5.25 -3.96 5.87
N GLY A 3 4.39 -4.94 5.62
CA GLY A 3 4.49 -6.30 6.14
C GLY A 3 3.93 -6.52 7.55
N GLY A 4 3.84 -5.50 8.38
CA GLY A 4 3.25 -5.57 9.73
C GLY A 4 4.01 -6.42 10.76
N GLN A 5 5.16 -6.99 10.40
CA GLN A 5 6.01 -7.74 11.33
C GLN A 5 6.77 -6.79 12.28
N PRO A 6 7.10 -7.23 13.50
CA PRO A 6 7.77 -6.37 14.49
C PRO A 6 9.03 -5.69 13.98
N GLU A 7 9.86 -6.42 13.24
CA GLU A 7 11.12 -5.93 12.66
C GLU A 7 10.85 -4.85 11.61
N MET A 8 9.82 -5.03 10.79
CA MET A 8 9.43 -4.07 9.75
C MET A 8 8.84 -2.80 10.37
N ILE A 9 8.11 -2.92 11.46
CA ILE A 9 7.59 -1.78 12.24
C ILE A 9 8.77 -1.03 12.86
N LYS A 10 9.70 -1.75 13.51
CA LYS A 10 10.92 -1.16 14.10
C LYS A 10 11.74 -0.42 13.05
N ALA A 11 12.02 -1.03 11.91
CA ALA A 11 12.74 -0.40 10.81
C ALA A 11 12.02 0.85 10.28
N SER A 12 10.69 0.80 10.18
CA SER A 12 9.89 1.96 9.72
C SER A 12 9.99 3.14 10.68
N ILE A 13 10.04 2.91 11.98
CA ILE A 13 10.21 3.97 12.99
C ILE A 13 11.65 4.45 13.01
N MET A 14 12.61 3.52 12.96
CA MET A 14 14.04 3.83 13.02
C MET A 14 14.49 4.69 11.85
N ASP A 15 14.26 4.21 10.63
CA ASP A 15 14.82 4.75 9.39
C ASP A 15 13.83 5.65 8.63
N GLY A 16 12.57 5.68 9.07
CA GLY A 16 11.49 6.31 8.33
C GLY A 16 11.10 5.52 7.07
N ARG A 17 10.20 6.09 6.29
CA ARG A 17 9.76 5.53 5.01
C ARG A 17 9.50 6.64 4.01
N MET A 18 9.80 6.37 2.76
CA MET A 18 9.41 7.21 1.65
C MET A 18 8.84 6.33 0.55
N GLY A 19 7.69 6.72 0.03
CA GLY A 19 7.06 6.05 -1.10
C GLY A 19 6.49 7.08 -2.06
N ALA A 20 6.71 6.87 -3.35
CA ALA A 20 6.13 7.70 -4.39
C ALA A 20 5.55 6.81 -5.49
N MET A 21 4.31 7.08 -5.85
CA MET A 21 3.62 6.50 -7.00
C MET A 21 3.44 7.63 -8.02
N PRO A 22 3.98 7.50 -9.24
CA PRO A 22 3.78 8.51 -10.27
C PRO A 22 2.31 8.68 -10.66
N PRO A 23 1.90 9.86 -11.16
CA PRO A 23 0.56 10.07 -11.72
C PRO A 23 0.46 9.39 -13.09
N TRP A 24 -0.55 8.54 -13.25
CA TRP A 24 -0.80 7.79 -14.49
C TRP A 24 -2.02 8.29 -15.26
N GLY A 25 -2.74 9.29 -14.73
CA GLY A 25 -3.98 9.79 -15.33
C GLY A 25 -3.83 10.25 -16.77
N ALA A 26 -2.77 10.98 -17.10
CA ALA A 26 -2.52 11.45 -18.45
C ALA A 26 -2.21 10.31 -19.44
N ALA A 27 -1.49 9.28 -18.99
CA ALA A 27 -1.11 8.14 -19.83
C ALA A 27 -2.25 7.14 -20.05
N LEU A 28 -3.10 6.95 -19.03
CA LEU A 28 -4.21 6.00 -19.06
C LEU A 28 -5.51 6.60 -19.60
N GLY A 29 -5.71 7.90 -19.45
CA GLY A 29 -6.99 8.55 -19.67
C GLY A 29 -8.04 8.14 -18.62
N ALA A 30 -9.24 8.69 -18.72
CA ALA A 30 -10.32 8.40 -17.77
C ALA A 30 -10.76 6.94 -17.82
N GLU A 31 -10.92 6.39 -19.02
CA GLU A 31 -11.33 4.99 -19.22
C GLU A 31 -10.27 4.01 -18.73
N GLY A 32 -9.00 4.20 -19.12
CA GLY A 32 -7.92 3.33 -18.69
C GLY A 32 -7.74 3.33 -17.17
N THR A 33 -7.86 4.50 -16.54
CA THR A 33 -7.80 4.64 -15.08
C THR A 33 -8.97 3.92 -14.40
N HIS A 34 -10.18 4.04 -14.96
CA HIS A 34 -11.35 3.30 -14.47
C HIS A 34 -11.11 1.79 -14.57
N ASN A 35 -10.67 1.31 -15.74
CA ASN A 35 -10.43 -0.11 -15.97
C ASN A 35 -9.36 -0.69 -15.03
N VAL A 36 -8.25 0.03 -14.82
CA VAL A 36 -7.22 -0.37 -13.84
C VAL A 36 -7.79 -0.39 -12.43
N SER A 37 -8.66 0.56 -12.07
CA SER A 37 -9.29 0.57 -10.74
C SER A 37 -10.17 -0.65 -10.51
N GLU A 38 -10.93 -1.10 -11.51
CA GLU A 38 -11.73 -2.33 -11.45
C GLU A 38 -10.83 -3.56 -11.24
N TYR A 39 -9.73 -3.67 -12.00
CA TYR A 39 -8.79 -4.76 -11.80
C TYR A 39 -8.19 -4.77 -10.39
N VAL A 40 -7.73 -3.62 -9.90
CA VAL A 40 -7.15 -3.48 -8.56
C VAL A 40 -8.16 -3.83 -7.46
N MET A 41 -9.41 -3.42 -7.60
CA MET A 41 -10.48 -3.83 -6.69
C MET A 41 -10.70 -5.33 -6.70
N GLY A 42 -10.63 -5.97 -7.88
CA GLY A 42 -10.75 -7.41 -8.04
C GLY A 42 -9.63 -8.19 -7.35
N LEU A 43 -8.41 -7.66 -7.28
CA LEU A 43 -7.29 -8.29 -6.57
C LEU A 43 -7.58 -8.50 -5.08
N SER A 44 -8.35 -7.61 -4.45
CA SER A 44 -8.79 -7.76 -3.04
C SER A 44 -10.09 -8.54 -2.88
N GLY A 45 -10.53 -9.28 -3.91
CA GLY A 45 -11.72 -10.14 -3.87
C GLY A 45 -13.06 -9.40 -3.94
N ARG A 46 -13.05 -8.13 -4.33
CA ARG A 46 -14.27 -7.31 -4.43
C ARG A 46 -15.01 -7.58 -5.74
N LYS A 47 -16.30 -7.34 -5.71
CA LYS A 47 -17.16 -7.46 -6.91
C LYS A 47 -16.83 -6.30 -7.86
N VAL A 48 -16.54 -6.61 -9.13
CA VAL A 48 -16.07 -5.67 -10.15
C VAL A 48 -16.79 -5.91 -11.48
N ASN A 49 -16.68 -4.95 -12.39
CA ASN A 49 -17.05 -5.16 -13.78
C ASN A 49 -15.97 -6.03 -14.45
N ALA A 50 -16.38 -7.23 -14.91
CA ALA A 50 -15.44 -8.22 -15.43
C ALA A 50 -14.72 -7.76 -16.71
N GLU A 51 -15.43 -7.10 -17.63
CA GLU A 51 -14.89 -6.61 -18.90
C GLU A 51 -13.85 -5.49 -18.64
N ALA A 52 -14.22 -4.51 -17.82
CA ALA A 52 -13.32 -3.44 -17.42
C ALA A 52 -12.07 -3.98 -16.66
N ALA A 53 -12.26 -4.98 -15.80
CA ALA A 53 -11.16 -5.59 -15.06
C ALA A 53 -10.18 -6.33 -15.98
N VAL A 54 -10.65 -6.98 -17.05
CA VAL A 54 -9.78 -7.62 -18.07
C VAL A 54 -8.94 -6.56 -18.78
N ALA A 55 -9.56 -5.49 -19.28
CA ALA A 55 -8.87 -4.38 -19.92
C ALA A 55 -7.88 -3.68 -18.94
N GLY A 56 -8.28 -3.53 -17.68
CA GLY A 56 -7.44 -2.99 -16.61
C GLY A 56 -6.23 -3.85 -16.30
N LYS A 57 -6.36 -5.17 -16.33
CA LYS A 57 -5.25 -6.11 -16.14
C LYS A 57 -4.14 -5.90 -17.16
N GLU A 58 -4.47 -5.71 -18.43
CA GLU A 58 -3.49 -5.48 -19.48
C GLU A 58 -2.66 -4.20 -19.20
N LYS A 59 -3.34 -3.11 -18.82
CA LYS A 59 -2.67 -1.85 -18.45
C LYS A 59 -1.85 -1.99 -17.18
N PHE A 60 -2.36 -2.70 -16.18
CA PHE A 60 -1.64 -2.99 -14.95
C PHE A 60 -0.33 -3.73 -15.21
N GLN A 61 -0.35 -4.73 -16.08
CA GLN A 61 0.85 -5.50 -16.45
C GLN A 61 1.91 -4.65 -17.15
N GLN A 62 1.50 -3.64 -17.90
CA GLN A 62 2.41 -2.76 -18.62
C GLN A 62 3.04 -1.67 -17.74
N MET A 63 2.28 -1.12 -16.78
CA MET A 63 2.64 0.12 -16.09
C MET A 63 2.81 -0.03 -14.57
N CYS A 64 2.19 -1.02 -13.93
CA CYS A 64 2.07 -1.07 -12.48
C CYS A 64 2.91 -2.19 -11.85
N VAL A 65 3.18 -3.27 -12.60
CA VAL A 65 3.88 -4.47 -12.13
C VAL A 65 5.27 -4.18 -11.59
N ALA A 66 5.98 -3.22 -12.17
CA ALA A 66 7.34 -2.87 -11.74
C ALA A 66 7.41 -2.53 -10.24
N CYS A 67 6.37 -1.89 -9.69
CA CYS A 67 6.30 -1.53 -8.29
C CYS A 67 5.40 -2.48 -7.49
N HIS A 68 4.22 -2.86 -8.04
CA HIS A 68 3.23 -3.62 -7.29
C HIS A 68 3.35 -5.14 -7.42
N GLY A 69 4.25 -5.65 -8.28
CA GLY A 69 4.39 -7.06 -8.55
C GLY A 69 3.30 -7.59 -9.49
N ALA A 70 3.59 -8.70 -10.18
CA ALA A 70 2.65 -9.32 -11.12
C ALA A 70 1.40 -9.89 -10.42
N ASP A 71 1.55 -10.24 -9.13
CA ASP A 71 0.50 -10.74 -8.26
C ASP A 71 -0.18 -9.63 -7.41
N GLY A 72 0.24 -8.39 -7.57
CA GLY A 72 -0.29 -7.23 -6.84
C GLY A 72 0.08 -7.18 -5.35
N LYS A 73 1.00 -8.02 -4.86
CA LYS A 73 1.38 -8.05 -3.43
C LYS A 73 2.28 -6.91 -2.99
N GLY A 74 2.68 -6.06 -3.93
CA GLY A 74 3.50 -4.90 -3.63
C GLY A 74 4.99 -5.21 -3.46
N ASN A 75 5.73 -4.17 -3.12
CA ASN A 75 7.16 -4.26 -2.84
C ASN A 75 7.51 -3.32 -1.66
N PRO A 76 7.72 -3.85 -0.45
CA PRO A 76 8.03 -3.03 0.72
C PRO A 76 9.29 -2.17 0.57
N ALA A 77 10.30 -2.65 -0.19
CA ALA A 77 11.53 -1.89 -0.42
C ALA A 77 11.31 -0.62 -1.24
N MET A 78 10.31 -0.65 -2.13
CA MET A 78 9.90 0.50 -2.95
C MET A 78 8.77 1.32 -2.33
N GLY A 79 8.24 0.89 -1.19
CA GLY A 79 7.07 1.50 -0.58
C GLY A 79 5.76 1.22 -1.32
N ALA A 80 5.75 0.28 -2.27
CA ALA A 80 4.55 -0.11 -3.00
C ALA A 80 3.69 -1.05 -2.15
N PRO A 81 2.43 -0.68 -1.84
CA PRO A 81 1.58 -1.48 -0.98
C PRO A 81 1.08 -2.75 -1.67
N ASN A 82 0.71 -3.75 -0.85
CA ASN A 82 -0.08 -4.89 -1.26
C ASN A 82 -1.48 -4.42 -1.69
N LEU A 83 -1.93 -4.82 -2.86
CA LEU A 83 -3.24 -4.48 -3.42
C LEU A 83 -4.25 -5.63 -3.31
N THR A 84 -3.83 -6.78 -2.75
CA THR A 84 -4.67 -7.98 -2.62
C THR A 84 -5.38 -8.07 -1.27
N ASP A 85 -5.08 -7.17 -0.34
CA ASP A 85 -5.71 -7.10 0.97
C ASP A 85 -6.74 -5.96 1.06
N ASN A 86 -7.35 -5.79 2.24
CA ASN A 86 -8.33 -4.73 2.49
C ASN A 86 -7.75 -3.53 3.25
N ILE A 87 -6.42 -3.34 3.22
CA ILE A 87 -5.74 -2.26 3.94
C ILE A 87 -5.40 -1.13 2.96
N TRP A 88 -6.16 -0.04 3.01
CA TRP A 88 -6.07 1.08 2.08
C TRP A 88 -5.68 2.37 2.78
N LEU A 89 -4.44 2.83 2.59
CA LEU A 89 -3.92 4.05 3.22
C LEU A 89 -4.69 5.31 2.80
N TYR A 90 -5.08 5.39 1.53
CA TYR A 90 -5.77 6.56 0.96
C TYR A 90 -7.26 6.30 0.68
N GLY A 91 -7.80 5.24 1.28
CA GLY A 91 -9.17 4.80 1.08
C GLY A 91 -9.32 3.78 -0.06
N GLY A 92 -10.20 2.80 0.18
CA GLY A 92 -10.46 1.67 -0.73
C GLY A 92 -11.68 1.86 -1.63
N SER A 93 -12.36 3.01 -1.63
CA SER A 93 -13.43 3.25 -2.58
C SER A 93 -12.87 3.34 -4.00
N GLN A 94 -13.69 3.02 -5.01
CA GLN A 94 -13.27 3.14 -6.41
C GLN A 94 -12.77 4.55 -6.73
N ALA A 95 -13.47 5.57 -6.27
CA ALA A 95 -13.06 6.96 -6.47
C ALA A 95 -11.70 7.28 -5.84
N ALA A 96 -11.41 6.73 -4.65
CA ALA A 96 -10.11 6.92 -3.99
C ALA A 96 -8.97 6.18 -4.73
N ILE A 97 -9.26 5.00 -5.29
CA ILE A 97 -8.30 4.23 -6.11
C ILE A 97 -8.04 4.97 -7.43
N ILE A 98 -9.08 5.42 -8.13
CA ILE A 98 -8.97 6.24 -9.35
C ILE A 98 -8.11 7.48 -9.06
N LYS A 99 -8.41 8.21 -7.98
CA LYS A 99 -7.62 9.38 -7.58
C LYS A 99 -6.15 9.02 -7.33
N SER A 100 -5.87 7.89 -6.71
CA SER A 100 -4.50 7.44 -6.45
C SER A 100 -3.75 7.12 -7.75
N ILE A 101 -4.42 6.48 -8.71
CA ILE A 101 -3.84 6.16 -10.02
C ILE A 101 -3.64 7.43 -10.84
N SER A 102 -4.64 8.31 -10.90
CA SER A 102 -4.61 9.51 -11.73
C SER A 102 -3.58 10.52 -11.26
N ASP A 103 -3.57 10.83 -9.97
CA ASP A 103 -2.79 11.94 -9.40
C ASP A 103 -1.45 11.47 -8.83
N GLY A 104 -1.26 10.15 -8.71
CA GLY A 104 -0.15 9.58 -7.97
C GLY A 104 -0.26 9.78 -6.47
N ARG A 105 0.77 9.33 -5.76
CA ARG A 105 0.89 9.51 -4.30
C ARG A 105 2.35 9.77 -3.93
N SER A 106 2.56 10.65 -2.96
CA SER A 106 3.86 10.85 -2.35
C SER A 106 3.67 10.96 -0.84
N GLY A 107 4.39 10.13 -0.11
CA GLY A 107 4.33 10.10 1.35
C GLY A 107 5.71 9.93 1.95
N ARG A 108 5.96 10.63 3.06
CA ARG A 108 7.20 10.52 3.82
C ARG A 108 6.89 10.37 5.30
N MET A 109 7.43 9.34 5.91
CA MET A 109 7.54 9.17 7.35
C MET A 109 8.99 9.49 7.73
N PRO A 110 9.26 10.51 8.56
CA PRO A 110 10.61 10.82 9.00
C PRO A 110 11.23 9.66 9.80
N ALA A 111 12.55 9.55 9.76
CA ALA A 111 13.29 8.68 10.67
C ALA A 111 13.22 9.23 12.10
N HIS A 112 12.98 8.36 13.07
CA HIS A 112 12.89 8.72 14.47
C HIS A 112 14.01 8.06 15.30
N GLY A 113 14.87 7.24 14.69
CA GLY A 113 15.91 6.49 15.36
C GLY A 113 16.91 7.37 16.10
N GLU A 114 17.39 8.40 15.44
CA GLU A 114 18.36 9.35 16.03
C GLU A 114 17.77 10.12 17.22
N PHE A 115 16.53 10.55 17.10
CA PHE A 115 15.83 11.31 18.14
C PHE A 115 15.39 10.46 19.34
N LEU A 116 14.90 9.23 19.09
CA LEU A 116 14.34 8.37 20.14
C LEU A 116 15.36 7.40 20.74
N GLY A 117 16.33 6.94 19.94
CA GLY A 117 17.23 5.86 20.27
C GLY A 117 16.58 4.47 20.15
N ASP A 118 17.42 3.44 20.02
CA ASP A 118 16.98 2.06 19.74
C ASP A 118 15.98 1.51 20.77
N ALA A 119 16.22 1.74 22.06
CA ALA A 119 15.37 1.23 23.13
C ALA A 119 13.92 1.76 23.05
N LYS A 120 13.74 3.05 22.83
CA LYS A 120 12.40 3.65 22.70
C LYS A 120 11.72 3.22 21.40
N VAL A 121 12.48 3.13 20.30
CA VAL A 121 11.97 2.63 19.03
C VAL A 121 11.50 1.19 19.17
N HIS A 122 12.25 0.34 19.88
CA HIS A 122 11.84 -1.05 20.14
C HIS A 122 10.52 -1.11 20.94
N LEU A 123 10.39 -0.32 21.99
CA LEU A 123 9.16 -0.25 22.80
C LEU A 123 7.95 0.25 21.96
N LEU A 124 8.16 1.27 21.13
CA LEU A 124 7.13 1.77 20.24
C LEU A 124 6.72 0.72 19.19
N ALA A 125 7.67 0.00 18.62
CA ALA A 125 7.38 -1.07 17.66
C ALA A 125 6.55 -2.18 18.32
N ALA A 126 6.92 -2.59 19.54
CA ALA A 126 6.17 -3.58 20.32
C ALA A 126 4.74 -3.08 20.64
N TYR A 127 4.60 -1.82 21.03
CA TYR A 127 3.29 -1.21 21.27
C TYR A 127 2.41 -1.20 20.01
N ILE A 128 2.93 -0.72 18.87
CA ILE A 128 2.19 -0.69 17.61
C ILE A 128 1.80 -2.11 17.17
N TYR A 129 2.72 -3.06 17.29
CA TYR A 129 2.43 -4.47 17.00
C TYR A 129 1.29 -5.01 17.87
N SER A 130 1.28 -4.68 19.17
CA SER A 130 0.22 -5.10 20.09
C SER A 130 -1.15 -4.52 19.75
N LEU A 131 -1.23 -3.35 19.10
CA LEU A 131 -2.50 -2.75 18.68
C LEU A 131 -3.22 -3.58 17.60
N SER A 132 -2.45 -4.27 16.76
CA SER A 132 -2.97 -5.10 15.66
C SER A 132 -3.22 -6.55 16.08
N ASN A 133 -2.60 -7.02 17.17
CA ASN A 133 -2.70 -8.40 17.65
C ASN A 133 -3.60 -8.50 18.88
N LYS A 134 -4.80 -9.03 18.69
CA LYS A 134 -5.81 -9.17 19.77
C LYS A 134 -5.36 -10.09 20.90
N GLU A 135 -4.56 -11.11 20.61
CA GLU A 135 -4.04 -12.07 21.60
C GLU A 135 -3.13 -11.40 22.63
N LEU A 136 -2.32 -10.44 22.22
CA LEU A 136 -1.47 -9.65 23.13
C LEU A 136 -2.26 -8.65 23.98
N LYS A 137 -3.50 -8.32 23.61
CA LYS A 137 -4.40 -7.46 24.39
C LYS A 137 -5.08 -8.22 25.51
N ALA A 138 -5.26 -9.53 25.37
CA ALA A 138 -5.90 -10.39 26.37
C ALA A 138 -4.94 -10.80 27.50
N ALA A 139 -3.63 -10.57 27.36
CA ALA A 139 -2.60 -10.89 28.36
C ALA A 139 -2.35 -9.77 29.38
N LYS A 140 -3.18 -8.73 29.41
CA LYS A 140 -3.25 -7.69 30.44
C LYS A 140 -4.51 -7.87 31.28
#